data_549af0d2d7a6a787c4026003ff574873
#
_entry.id   549af0d2d7a6a787c4026003ff574873
#
_cell.length_a   1.000
_cell.length_b   1.000
_cell.length_c   1.000
_cell.angle_alpha   90.00
_cell.angle_beta   90.00
_cell.angle_gamma   90.00
#
_symmetry.space_group_name_H-M   'P 1'
#
loop_
_entity.id
_entity.type
_entity.pdbx_description
1 polymer ?
#
loop_
_entity_poly.entity_id
_entity_poly.type
_entity_poly.pdbx_seq_one_letter_code
_entity_poly.pdbx_strand_id
1 'polypeptide(L)'
;MIAAALHILCLLPLTTQIMRRNPQRDIWLFLSIFVAAAGTVIVLGLTGEEVQSRGFTAALHWSELSVILIFGGLVICNGPKQIWRLAGYIGGYLLAFGGVAAVFNVFEPVADPSVAEPVLYSGWLWVHIGTSLVTYALVTLSAIAAMGYVVQEDALK
;
A
#
# COMPACT_ATOMS: atom_id res chain seq x y z
N MET A 1 -8.35 -6.68 15.32
CA MET A 1 -7.96 -7.99 14.74
C MET A 1 -8.69 -8.32 13.43
N ILE A 2 -10.03 -8.21 13.34
CA ILE A 2 -10.78 -8.52 12.10
C ILE A 2 -10.35 -7.63 10.93
N ALA A 3 -10.19 -6.33 11.14
CA ALA A 3 -9.75 -5.37 10.13
C ALA A 3 -8.36 -5.73 9.55
N ALA A 4 -7.40 -6.07 10.42
CA ALA A 4 -6.06 -6.47 9.99
C ALA A 4 -6.08 -7.78 9.16
N ALA A 5 -6.88 -8.77 9.58
CA ALA A 5 -7.03 -10.01 8.82
C ALA A 5 -7.68 -9.76 7.45
N LEU A 6 -8.72 -8.91 7.40
CA LEU A 6 -9.37 -8.51 6.15
C LEU A 6 -8.38 -7.80 5.22
N HIS A 7 -7.57 -6.89 5.75
CA HIS A 7 -6.55 -6.18 4.99
C HIS A 7 -5.56 -7.14 4.32
N ILE A 8 -4.96 -8.04 5.13
CA ILE A 8 -4.04 -9.06 4.62
C ILE A 8 -4.68 -9.90 3.52
N LEU A 9 -5.93 -10.35 3.71
CA LEU A 9 -6.66 -11.11 2.70
C LEU A 9 -6.86 -10.33 1.39
N CYS A 10 -7.11 -9.02 1.46
CA CYS A 10 -7.25 -8.17 0.29
C CYS A 10 -5.93 -7.94 -0.47
N LEU A 11 -4.78 -8.07 0.19
CA LEU A 11 -3.46 -7.96 -0.45
C LEU A 11 -3.01 -9.25 -1.13
N LEU A 12 -3.51 -10.42 -0.71
CA LEU A 12 -3.12 -11.72 -1.27
C LEU A 12 -3.28 -11.83 -2.80
N PRO A 13 -4.37 -11.37 -3.43
CA PRO A 13 -4.50 -11.48 -4.88
C PRO A 13 -3.38 -10.78 -5.65
N LEU A 14 -2.86 -9.65 -5.13
CA LEU A 14 -1.75 -8.95 -5.74
C LEU A 14 -0.42 -9.70 -5.57
N THR A 15 -0.20 -10.33 -4.40
CA THR A 15 1.00 -11.15 -4.17
C THR A 15 1.02 -12.40 -5.05
N THR A 16 -0.13 -13.00 -5.32
CA THR A 16 -0.20 -14.20 -6.18
C THR A 16 0.26 -13.94 -7.62
N GLN A 17 0.35 -12.67 -8.05
CA GLN A 17 0.90 -12.33 -9.36
C GLN A 17 2.37 -12.77 -9.53
N ILE A 18 3.14 -12.94 -8.42
CA ILE A 18 4.52 -13.45 -8.47
C ILE A 18 4.59 -14.90 -8.95
N MET A 19 3.53 -15.68 -8.70
CA MET A 19 3.46 -17.11 -9.08
C MET A 19 3.08 -17.32 -10.53
N ARG A 20 2.67 -16.26 -11.23
CA ARG A 20 2.26 -16.36 -12.64
C ARG A 20 3.49 -16.46 -13.54
N ARG A 21 3.61 -17.55 -14.29
CA ARG A 21 4.73 -17.78 -15.26
C ARG A 21 4.86 -16.67 -16.31
N ASN A 22 3.71 -16.11 -16.73
CA ASN A 22 3.65 -15.01 -17.68
C ASN A 22 2.72 -13.93 -17.14
N PRO A 23 3.21 -13.01 -16.29
CA PRO A 23 2.41 -11.90 -15.84
C PRO A 23 2.03 -11.04 -17.06
N GLN A 24 0.74 -10.78 -17.22
CA GLN A 24 0.17 -10.00 -18.30
C GLN A 24 -0.68 -8.87 -17.74
N ARG A 25 -0.84 -7.81 -18.55
CA ARG A 25 -1.79 -6.75 -18.24
C ARG A 25 -3.21 -7.24 -18.59
N ASP A 26 -3.81 -7.99 -17.68
CA ASP A 26 -5.12 -8.61 -17.85
C ASP A 26 -6.10 -8.17 -16.76
N ILE A 27 -7.35 -8.61 -16.88
CA ILE A 27 -8.43 -8.29 -15.94
C ILE A 27 -8.07 -8.71 -14.50
N TRP A 28 -7.32 -9.78 -14.31
CA TRP A 28 -6.93 -10.28 -13.00
C TRP A 28 -5.95 -9.34 -12.29
N LEU A 29 -5.05 -8.71 -13.04
CA LEU A 29 -4.15 -7.70 -12.49
C LEU A 29 -4.95 -6.49 -12.01
N PHE A 30 -5.86 -5.97 -12.84
CA PHE A 30 -6.70 -4.83 -12.46
C PHE A 30 -7.59 -5.15 -11.27
N LEU A 31 -8.19 -6.35 -11.25
CA LEU A 31 -9.01 -6.80 -10.14
C LEU A 31 -8.17 -6.91 -8.85
N SER A 32 -6.95 -7.44 -8.92
CA SER A 32 -6.04 -7.54 -7.78
C SER A 32 -5.66 -6.17 -7.22
N ILE A 33 -5.36 -5.19 -8.08
CA ILE A 33 -5.07 -3.81 -7.68
C ILE A 33 -6.31 -3.18 -7.03
N PHE A 34 -7.48 -3.38 -7.63
CA PHE A 34 -8.73 -2.84 -7.10
C PHE A 34 -9.07 -3.42 -5.74
N VAL A 35 -8.95 -4.74 -5.56
CA VAL A 35 -9.21 -5.42 -4.27
C VAL A 35 -8.23 -4.93 -3.21
N ALA A 36 -6.95 -4.78 -3.53
CA ALA A 36 -5.96 -4.24 -2.62
C ALA A 36 -6.29 -2.80 -2.20
N ALA A 37 -6.61 -1.92 -3.15
CA ALA A 37 -6.99 -0.54 -2.87
C ALA A 37 -8.27 -0.46 -2.02
N ALA A 38 -9.32 -1.19 -2.40
CA ALA A 38 -10.58 -1.21 -1.68
C ALA A 38 -10.40 -1.75 -0.25
N GLY A 39 -9.63 -2.81 -0.07
CA GLY A 39 -9.30 -3.36 1.25
C GLY A 39 -8.60 -2.35 2.14
N THR A 40 -7.60 -1.64 1.63
CA THR A 40 -6.89 -0.60 2.38
C THR A 40 -7.80 0.57 2.74
N VAL A 41 -8.67 1.02 1.82
CA VAL A 41 -9.66 2.08 2.10
C VAL A 41 -10.67 1.66 3.17
N ILE A 42 -11.18 0.41 3.09
CA ILE A 42 -12.11 -0.13 4.09
C ILE A 42 -11.45 -0.15 5.47
N VAL A 43 -10.20 -0.61 5.56
CA VAL A 43 -9.48 -0.64 6.84
C VAL A 43 -9.26 0.77 7.38
N LEU A 44 -8.84 1.72 6.54
CA LEU A 44 -8.73 3.13 6.93
C LEU A 44 -10.06 3.70 7.43
N GLY A 45 -11.20 3.34 6.79
CA GLY A 45 -12.53 3.75 7.23
C GLY A 45 -12.91 3.13 8.57
N LEU A 46 -12.69 1.82 8.75
CA LEU A 46 -13.03 1.11 9.99
C LEU A 46 -12.17 1.54 11.18
N THR A 47 -10.91 1.94 10.94
CA THR A 47 -10.01 2.42 11.99
C THR A 47 -10.12 3.92 12.23
N GLY A 48 -10.65 4.67 11.27
CA GLY A 48 -10.71 6.14 11.30
C GLY A 48 -11.76 6.72 12.24
N GLU A 49 -12.82 5.98 12.58
CA GLU A 49 -13.86 6.45 13.50
C GLU A 49 -13.46 6.29 14.97
N GLU A 50 -12.70 5.24 15.33
CA GLU A 50 -12.30 4.98 16.71
C GLU A 50 -10.98 5.65 17.09
N VAL A 51 -10.08 5.81 16.13
CA VAL A 51 -8.76 6.41 16.32
C VAL A 51 -8.60 7.49 15.27
N GLN A 52 -8.96 8.70 15.58
CA GLN A 52 -8.72 9.82 14.69
C GLN A 52 -7.23 9.89 14.33
N SER A 53 -6.87 8.98 13.45
CA SER A 53 -5.77 8.81 12.50
C SER A 53 -4.41 9.46 12.80
N ARG A 54 -4.01 9.57 14.05
CA ARG A 54 -2.71 10.12 14.44
C ARG A 54 -1.66 9.04 14.69
N GLY A 55 -2.04 7.77 14.62
CA GLY A 55 -1.18 6.65 14.93
C GLY A 55 -0.25 6.27 13.79
N PHE A 56 0.83 5.57 14.15
CA PHE A 56 1.80 5.02 13.21
C PHE A 56 1.14 4.04 12.22
N THR A 57 0.19 3.23 12.69
CA THR A 57 -0.57 2.27 11.88
C THR A 57 -1.35 2.96 10.75
N ALA A 58 -2.02 4.08 11.04
CA ALA A 58 -2.72 4.85 10.02
C ALA A 58 -1.77 5.41 8.95
N ALA A 59 -0.60 5.91 9.36
CA ALA A 59 0.42 6.39 8.43
C ALA A 59 0.93 5.28 7.51
N LEU A 60 1.09 4.05 8.00
CA LEU A 60 1.45 2.89 7.19
C LEU A 60 0.37 2.60 6.13
N HIS A 61 -0.90 2.55 6.51
CA HIS A 61 -1.99 2.29 5.54
C HIS A 61 -2.15 3.40 4.49
N TRP A 62 -1.93 4.69 4.87
CA TRP A 62 -1.89 5.78 3.90
C TRP A 62 -0.74 5.63 2.91
N SER A 63 0.44 5.18 3.39
CA SER A 63 1.60 4.92 2.55
C SER A 63 1.34 3.75 1.59
N GLU A 64 0.73 2.66 2.05
CA GLU A 64 0.33 1.52 1.23
C GLU A 64 -0.66 1.94 0.15
N LEU A 65 -1.70 2.68 0.52
CA LEU A 65 -2.69 3.18 -0.43
C LEU A 65 -2.05 4.04 -1.52
N SER A 66 -1.10 4.90 -1.15
CA SER A 66 -0.36 5.75 -2.10
C SER A 66 0.44 4.92 -3.09
N VAL A 67 1.13 3.86 -2.64
CA VAL A 67 1.86 2.92 -3.51
C VAL A 67 0.91 2.22 -4.47
N ILE A 68 -0.22 1.71 -3.98
CA ILE A 68 -1.23 1.02 -4.79
C ILE A 68 -1.81 1.95 -5.87
N LEU A 69 -2.17 3.18 -5.50
CA LEU A 69 -2.77 4.15 -6.42
C LEU A 69 -1.78 4.60 -7.50
N ILE A 70 -0.53 4.89 -7.14
CA ILE A 70 0.50 5.29 -8.10
C ILE A 70 0.84 4.13 -9.02
N PHE A 71 1.02 2.92 -8.49
CA PHE A 71 1.25 1.74 -9.31
C PHE A 71 0.08 1.46 -10.26
N GLY A 72 -1.15 1.48 -9.75
CA GLY A 72 -2.36 1.31 -10.55
C GLY A 72 -2.47 2.36 -11.66
N GLY A 73 -2.20 3.63 -11.34
CA GLY A 73 -2.16 4.72 -12.31
C GLY A 73 -1.11 4.49 -13.41
N LEU A 74 0.11 4.07 -13.05
CA LEU A 74 1.15 3.74 -14.01
C LEU A 74 0.76 2.56 -14.92
N VAL A 75 0.09 1.54 -14.38
CA VAL A 75 -0.41 0.41 -15.16
C VAL A 75 -1.52 0.86 -16.11
N ILE A 76 -2.43 1.73 -15.68
CA ILE A 76 -3.54 2.26 -16.51
C ILE A 76 -3.00 3.16 -17.61
N CYS A 77 -2.12 4.11 -17.28
CA CYS A 77 -1.57 5.11 -18.20
C CYS A 77 -0.51 4.56 -19.15
N ASN A 78 -0.34 3.24 -19.25
CA ASN A 78 0.74 2.65 -20.06
C ASN A 78 2.13 3.19 -19.69
N GLY A 79 2.41 3.31 -18.41
CA GLY A 79 3.71 3.69 -17.88
C GLY A 79 4.87 2.86 -18.44
N PRO A 80 6.04 2.80 -17.82
CA PRO A 80 7.20 2.07 -18.34
C PRO A 80 6.82 0.69 -18.83
N LYS A 81 7.30 0.30 -20.01
CA LYS A 81 6.97 -0.99 -20.64
C LYS A 81 7.18 -2.11 -19.61
N GLN A 82 6.15 -2.93 -19.40
CA GLN A 82 6.20 -4.10 -18.53
C GLN A 82 6.19 -3.80 -17.00
N ILE A 83 5.80 -2.60 -16.57
CA ILE A 83 5.70 -2.26 -15.14
C ILE A 83 4.78 -3.25 -14.37
N TRP A 84 3.79 -3.85 -15.03
CA TRP A 84 2.91 -4.86 -14.42
C TRP A 84 3.64 -6.11 -13.92
N ARG A 85 4.87 -6.38 -14.42
CA ARG A 85 5.71 -7.48 -13.91
C ARG A 85 6.15 -7.27 -12.47
N LEU A 86 6.11 -6.03 -11.99
CA LEU A 86 6.43 -5.70 -10.61
C LEU A 86 5.27 -5.98 -9.65
N ALA A 87 4.07 -6.31 -10.16
CA ALA A 87 2.87 -6.48 -9.33
C ALA A 87 3.07 -7.46 -8.17
N GLY A 88 3.71 -8.61 -8.42
CA GLY A 88 4.00 -9.60 -7.39
C GLY A 88 4.96 -9.09 -6.31
N TYR A 89 6.03 -8.39 -6.70
CA TYR A 89 6.98 -7.79 -5.76
C TYR A 89 6.34 -6.69 -4.93
N ILE A 90 5.51 -5.85 -5.56
CA ILE A 90 4.73 -4.82 -4.88
C ILE A 90 3.74 -5.45 -3.91
N GLY A 91 3.04 -6.50 -4.33
CA GLY A 91 2.14 -7.26 -3.46
C GLY A 91 2.87 -7.84 -2.24
N GLY A 92 4.06 -8.44 -2.43
CA GLY A 92 4.90 -8.95 -1.34
C GLY A 92 5.33 -7.84 -0.37
N TYR A 93 5.75 -6.69 -0.90
CA TYR A 93 6.07 -5.51 -0.09
C TYR A 93 4.87 -5.03 0.73
N LEU A 94 3.71 -4.86 0.10
CA LEU A 94 2.49 -4.42 0.78
C LEU A 94 2.04 -5.42 1.84
N LEU A 95 2.17 -6.72 1.58
CA LEU A 95 1.85 -7.75 2.56
C LEU A 95 2.77 -7.69 3.78
N ALA A 96 4.07 -7.45 3.59
CA ALA A 96 5.02 -7.26 4.67
C ALA A 96 4.68 -6.01 5.50
N PHE A 97 4.36 -4.90 4.84
CA PHE A 97 3.95 -3.65 5.50
C PHE A 97 2.62 -3.81 6.25
N GLY A 98 1.61 -4.42 5.63
CA GLY A 98 0.33 -4.72 6.26
C GLY A 98 0.49 -5.64 7.47
N GLY A 99 1.43 -6.59 7.41
CA GLY A 99 1.81 -7.43 8.55
C GLY A 99 2.41 -6.62 9.70
N VAL A 100 3.33 -5.70 9.39
CA VAL A 100 3.89 -4.75 10.37
C VAL A 100 2.80 -3.89 10.97
N ALA A 101 1.93 -3.30 10.15
CA ALA A 101 0.79 -2.51 10.63
C ALA A 101 -0.13 -3.31 11.56
N ALA A 102 -0.41 -4.58 11.22
CA ALA A 102 -1.22 -5.47 12.04
C ALA A 102 -0.59 -5.73 13.43
N VAL A 103 0.73 -5.91 13.49
CA VAL A 103 1.47 -6.09 14.74
C VAL A 103 1.43 -4.81 15.57
N PHE A 104 1.74 -3.67 14.98
CA PHE A 104 1.73 -2.39 15.69
C PHE A 104 0.35 -2.00 16.19
N ASN A 105 -0.73 -2.31 15.46
CA ASN A 105 -2.10 -2.06 15.90
C ASN A 105 -2.46 -2.76 17.23
N VAL A 106 -1.77 -3.87 17.57
CA VAL A 106 -1.96 -4.56 18.87
C VAL A 106 -1.32 -3.77 20.01
N PHE A 107 -0.24 -3.06 19.74
CA PHE A 107 0.55 -2.34 20.76
C PHE A 107 0.24 -0.84 20.81
N GLU A 108 -0.49 -0.30 19.84
CA GLU A 108 -0.84 1.11 19.79
C GLU A 108 -1.88 1.42 20.90
N PRO A 109 -1.59 2.37 21.79
CA PRO A 109 -2.52 2.71 22.85
C PRO A 109 -3.79 3.33 22.25
N VAL A 110 -4.94 2.91 22.77
CA VAL A 110 -6.22 3.52 22.40
C VAL A 110 -6.17 5.00 22.80
N ALA A 111 -6.28 5.89 21.83
CA ALA A 111 -6.29 7.33 22.11
C ALA A 111 -7.50 7.68 22.98
N ASP A 112 -7.26 8.36 24.09
CA ASP A 112 -8.34 8.89 24.91
C ASP A 112 -9.07 10.00 24.16
N PRO A 113 -10.35 9.80 23.79
CA PRO A 113 -11.10 10.78 23.04
C PRO A 113 -11.29 12.12 23.78
N SER A 114 -11.14 12.12 25.12
CA SER A 114 -11.24 13.34 25.94
C SER A 114 -10.02 14.27 25.81
N VAL A 115 -8.89 13.76 25.31
CA VAL A 115 -7.63 14.52 25.13
C VAL A 115 -7.41 14.97 23.68
N ALA A 116 -8.26 14.54 22.76
CA ALA A 116 -8.14 14.86 21.35
C ALA A 116 -8.55 16.31 21.08
N GLU A 117 -7.61 17.24 21.12
CA GLU A 117 -7.85 18.59 20.58
C GLU A 117 -8.11 18.51 19.06
N PRO A 118 -9.12 19.22 18.53
CA PRO A 118 -9.35 19.30 17.10
C PRO A 118 -8.15 19.99 16.43
N VAL A 119 -7.30 19.24 15.78
CA VAL A 119 -6.20 19.82 15.00
C VAL A 119 -6.80 20.39 13.71
N LEU A 120 -6.94 21.70 13.66
CA LEU A 120 -7.21 22.44 12.42
C LEU A 120 -5.99 22.31 11.51
N TYR A 121 -6.01 21.34 10.59
CA TYR A 121 -4.97 21.21 9.59
C TYR A 121 -5.05 22.39 8.63
N SER A 122 -3.98 23.16 8.54
CA SER A 122 -3.86 24.18 7.50
C SER A 122 -3.78 23.51 6.12
N GLY A 123 -4.28 24.15 5.07
CA GLY A 123 -4.17 23.62 3.70
C GLY A 123 -2.72 23.30 3.30
N TRP A 124 -1.75 24.05 3.84
CA TRP A 124 -0.32 23.82 3.64
C TRP A 124 0.14 22.47 4.21
N LEU A 125 -0.36 22.07 5.36
CA LEU A 125 -0.05 20.76 5.95
C LEU A 125 -0.55 19.60 5.08
N TRP A 126 -1.74 19.73 4.49
CA TRP A 126 -2.26 18.75 3.54
C TRP A 126 -1.39 18.63 2.29
N VAL A 127 -0.92 19.74 1.75
CA VAL A 127 0.03 19.73 0.62
C VAL A 127 1.33 19.02 1.01
N HIS A 128 1.87 19.32 2.19
CA HIS A 128 3.09 18.68 2.68
C HIS A 128 2.91 17.17 2.89
N ILE A 129 1.83 16.73 3.52
CA ILE A 129 1.52 15.30 3.70
C ILE A 129 1.37 14.62 2.33
N GLY A 130 0.59 15.20 1.42
CA GLY A 130 0.35 14.64 0.09
C GLY A 130 1.64 14.49 -0.72
N THR A 131 2.49 15.52 -0.75
CA THR A 131 3.78 15.45 -1.45
C THR A 131 4.72 14.42 -0.83
N SER A 132 4.74 14.30 0.49
CA SER A 132 5.54 13.31 1.20
C SER A 132 5.10 11.87 0.86
N LEU A 133 3.80 11.60 0.85
CA LEU A 133 3.23 10.29 0.49
C LEU A 133 3.56 9.92 -0.96
N VAL A 134 3.40 10.86 -1.90
CA VAL A 134 3.74 10.63 -3.31
C VAL A 134 5.23 10.35 -3.48
N THR A 135 6.09 11.14 -2.84
CA THR A 135 7.55 10.95 -2.90
C THR A 135 7.93 9.59 -2.33
N TYR A 136 7.40 9.23 -1.17
CA TYR A 136 7.63 7.93 -0.54
C TYR A 136 7.21 6.78 -1.47
N ALA A 137 6.03 6.85 -2.07
CA ALA A 137 5.53 5.82 -2.96
C ALA A 137 6.41 5.68 -4.22
N LEU A 138 6.86 6.80 -4.82
CA LEU A 138 7.75 6.76 -5.99
C LEU A 138 9.12 6.16 -5.66
N VAL A 139 9.71 6.52 -4.52
CA VAL A 139 10.98 5.93 -4.06
C VAL A 139 10.82 4.43 -3.82
N THR A 140 9.74 4.01 -3.18
CA THR A 140 9.44 2.60 -2.94
C THR A 140 9.29 1.82 -4.24
N LEU A 141 8.52 2.34 -5.21
CA LEU A 141 8.35 1.70 -6.51
C LEU A 141 9.67 1.61 -7.28
N SER A 142 10.52 2.63 -7.19
CA SER A 142 11.86 2.64 -7.79
C SER A 142 12.78 1.59 -7.17
N ALA A 143 12.76 1.46 -5.84
CA ALA A 143 13.54 0.44 -5.12
C ALA A 143 13.07 -0.98 -5.50
N ILE A 144 11.76 -1.23 -5.55
CA ILE A 144 11.21 -2.52 -5.96
C ILE A 144 11.59 -2.83 -7.42
N ALA A 145 11.55 -1.84 -8.31
CA ALA A 145 11.95 -2.01 -9.70
C ALA A 145 13.44 -2.38 -9.83
N ALA A 146 14.31 -1.71 -9.06
CA ALA A 146 15.74 -2.02 -9.01
C ALA A 146 16.00 -3.44 -8.49
N MET A 147 15.32 -3.86 -7.42
CA MET A 147 15.42 -5.24 -6.91
C MET A 147 14.95 -6.27 -7.94
N GLY A 148 13.82 -6.01 -8.61
CA GLY A 148 13.31 -6.88 -9.67
C GLY A 148 14.29 -7.03 -10.83
N TYR A 149 14.99 -5.96 -11.19
CA TYR A 149 16.03 -5.99 -12.22
C TYR A 149 17.21 -6.88 -11.81
N VAL A 150 17.72 -6.72 -10.60
CA VAL A 150 18.86 -7.54 -10.08
C VAL A 150 18.48 -9.03 -10.07
N VAL A 151 17.29 -9.38 -9.58
CA VAL A 151 16.82 -10.77 -9.54
C VAL A 151 16.71 -11.37 -10.97
N GLN A 152 16.26 -10.58 -11.94
CA GLN A 152 16.18 -11.05 -13.34
C GLN A 152 17.57 -11.22 -13.97
N GLU A 153 18.51 -10.34 -13.68
CA GLU A 153 19.88 -10.45 -14.19
C GLU A 153 20.58 -11.72 -13.67
N ASP A 154 20.41 -12.03 -12.38
CA ASP A 154 21.01 -13.24 -11.79
C ASP A 154 20.38 -14.53 -12.33
N ALA A 155 19.11 -14.50 -12.72
CA ALA A 155 18.43 -15.64 -13.33
C ALA A 155 18.88 -15.92 -14.79
N LEU A 156 19.59 -14.99 -15.43
CA LEU A 156 20.09 -15.10 -16.80
C LEU A 156 21.57 -15.55 -16.86
N LYS A 157 22.25 -15.62 -15.73
CA LYS A 157 23.62 -16.13 -15.58
C LYS A 157 23.64 -17.62 -15.28
#